data_c3462f39cbff9d5fafd4d3612c2dec41
#
_entry.id   c3462f39cbff9d5fafd4d3612c2dec41
#
_cell.length_a   1.000
_cell.length_b   1.000
_cell.length_c   1.000
_cell.angle_alpha   90.00
_cell.angle_beta   90.00
_cell.angle_gamma   90.00
#
_symmetry.space_group_name_H-M   'P 1'
#
loop_
_entity.id
_entity.type
_entity.pdbx_description
1 polymer ?
#
loop_
_entity_poly.entity_id
_entity_poly.type
_entity_poly.pdbx_seq_one_letter_code
_entity_poly.pdbx_strand_id
1 'polypeptide(L)'
;RRSSAASDVYKRQGHMRCDANVSIRPKGQKEFGTRTEIKNLNSFRFVKQAIDYEIERHREEILDGRELVQETRLWDSERKLTFSMRSKEEAEEYRYFPDPDLPVVELDTSWVDGLRESLPELPDARKLRYREKLGLSEYDAEVLSMSGEASDYFEEVLEAGGDPKQACNWILGDMTRMMNEKDLSLRKLGIKPGMLAELISLIQEGTISGKMAKNLLPDLQNSDQSVKELVEAKGLVQVSDEQELLKMIDGLIQEHAAQVEEYRGGKTKVLGFFVGQLMKQTQGKANPGVANKLIKSRLDG
;
A
#
# COMPACT_ATOMS: atom_id res chain seq x y z
N ARG A 1 16.05 -19.53 9.02
CA ARG A 1 14.80 -20.24 9.39
C ARG A 1 13.94 -19.30 10.20
N ARG A 2 12.75 -19.03 9.74
CA ARG A 2 11.72 -18.36 10.53
C ARG A 2 11.18 -19.39 11.53
N SER A 3 11.54 -19.28 12.79
CA SER A 3 10.77 -19.92 13.84
C SER A 3 9.40 -19.21 13.84
N SER A 4 8.38 -19.84 13.31
CA SER A 4 7.04 -19.30 13.44
C SER A 4 6.66 -19.34 14.91
N ALA A 5 6.48 -18.19 15.49
CA ALA A 5 6.11 -18.00 16.87
C ALA A 5 4.66 -18.45 17.18
N ALA A 6 4.04 -19.22 16.29
CA ALA A 6 2.62 -19.56 16.34
C ALA A 6 2.21 -20.52 17.45
N SER A 7 3.14 -21.20 18.10
CA SER A 7 2.80 -22.27 19.04
C SER A 7 2.84 -21.88 20.52
N ASP A 8 3.24 -20.65 20.85
CA ASP A 8 3.40 -20.23 22.24
C ASP A 8 2.31 -19.24 22.63
N VAL A 9 1.56 -19.54 23.69
CA VAL A 9 0.44 -18.72 24.17
C VAL A 9 0.86 -17.28 24.50
N TYR A 10 2.09 -17.09 25.01
CA TYR A 10 2.65 -15.76 25.27
C TYR A 10 2.94 -14.95 24.02
N LYS A 11 3.14 -15.58 22.88
CA LYS A 11 3.40 -14.93 21.59
C LYS A 11 2.13 -14.48 20.89
N ARG A 12 0.96 -14.96 21.31
CA ARG A 12 -0.35 -14.49 20.81
C ARG A 12 -0.68 -13.05 21.20
N GLN A 13 0.10 -12.44 22.09
CA GLN A 13 -0.06 -11.05 22.54
C GLN A 13 0.74 -10.04 21.67
N GLY A 14 1.13 -10.42 20.45
CA GLY A 14 1.87 -9.52 19.56
C GLY A 14 3.38 -9.41 19.86
N HIS A 15 3.93 -10.22 20.76
CA HIS A 15 5.37 -10.24 21.04
C HIS A 15 6.10 -11.08 20.02
N MET A 16 7.00 -10.45 19.27
CA MET A 16 7.91 -11.12 18.38
C MET A 16 9.19 -11.52 19.14
N ARG A 17 9.72 -12.71 18.91
CA ARG A 17 11.05 -13.13 19.32
C ARG A 17 11.79 -13.68 18.11
N CYS A 18 12.97 -13.18 17.86
CA CYS A 18 13.82 -13.59 16.76
C CYS A 18 15.28 -13.66 17.24
N ASP A 19 16.01 -14.67 16.79
CA ASP A 19 17.46 -14.74 16.89
C ASP A 19 18.01 -14.66 15.45
N ALA A 20 18.99 -13.80 15.20
CA ALA A 20 19.60 -13.62 13.90
C ALA A 20 21.05 -14.14 13.91
N ASN A 21 21.48 -14.77 12.81
CA ASN A 21 22.86 -15.15 12.59
C ASN A 21 23.43 -14.31 11.45
N VAL A 22 24.56 -13.66 11.71
CA VAL A 22 25.25 -12.78 10.77
C VAL A 22 26.65 -13.27 10.52
N SER A 23 27.06 -13.32 9.26
CA SER A 23 28.47 -13.48 8.85
C SER A 23 28.71 -12.69 7.58
N ILE A 24 29.92 -12.18 7.38
CA ILE A 24 30.34 -11.50 6.15
C ILE A 24 31.45 -12.29 5.47
N ARG A 25 31.54 -12.14 4.14
CA ARG A 25 32.59 -12.77 3.34
C ARG A 25 32.97 -11.88 2.16
N PRO A 26 34.19 -12.00 1.63
CA PRO A 26 34.57 -11.32 0.39
C PRO A 26 33.68 -11.73 -0.78
N LYS A 27 33.46 -10.80 -1.71
CA LYS A 27 32.67 -11.08 -2.93
C LYS A 27 33.38 -12.16 -3.77
N GLY A 28 32.64 -13.23 -4.07
CA GLY A 28 33.15 -14.39 -4.83
C GLY A 28 33.58 -15.58 -3.98
N GLN A 29 33.72 -15.44 -2.68
CA GLN A 29 34.00 -16.58 -1.78
C GLN A 29 32.70 -17.40 -1.61
N LYS A 30 32.84 -18.74 -1.68
CA LYS A 30 31.69 -19.65 -1.51
C LYS A 30 31.38 -19.95 -0.05
N GLU A 31 32.40 -20.04 0.76
CA GLU A 31 32.29 -20.39 2.20
C GLU A 31 31.86 -19.14 2.99
N PHE A 32 31.02 -19.37 4.01
CA PHE A 32 30.61 -18.30 4.92
C PHE A 32 31.79 -17.93 5.85
N GLY A 33 31.81 -16.66 6.25
CA GLY A 33 32.73 -16.19 7.30
C GLY A 33 32.24 -16.58 8.69
N THR A 34 33.06 -16.18 9.71
CA THR A 34 32.73 -16.40 11.10
C THR A 34 31.39 -15.84 11.49
N ARG A 35 30.58 -16.63 12.18
CA ARG A 35 29.17 -16.33 12.48
C ARG A 35 29.02 -15.69 13.86
N THR A 36 28.24 -14.65 13.96
CA THR A 36 27.74 -14.08 15.21
C THR A 36 26.21 -14.31 15.32
N GLU A 37 25.78 -14.88 16.46
CA GLU A 37 24.36 -15.03 16.80
C GLU A 37 23.90 -13.81 17.61
N ILE A 38 22.83 -13.15 17.16
CA ILE A 38 22.26 -11.99 17.85
C ILE A 38 20.95 -12.38 18.52
N LYS A 39 20.83 -12.12 19.81
CA LYS A 39 19.64 -12.40 20.62
C LYS A 39 18.92 -11.13 21.04
N ASN A 40 17.73 -11.29 21.63
CA ASN A 40 16.87 -10.19 22.13
C ASN A 40 16.29 -9.30 21.03
N LEU A 41 15.92 -9.89 19.90
CA LEU A 41 15.29 -9.20 18.78
C LEU A 41 13.76 -9.40 18.84
N ASN A 42 13.04 -8.37 19.26
CA ASN A 42 11.60 -8.44 19.50
C ASN A 42 10.74 -7.62 18.52
N SER A 43 11.37 -7.03 17.49
CA SER A 43 10.68 -6.34 16.40
C SER A 43 11.47 -6.42 15.09
N PHE A 44 10.80 -6.33 13.95
CA PHE A 44 11.44 -6.26 12.63
C PHE A 44 12.44 -5.11 12.53
N ARG A 45 12.14 -3.97 13.14
CA ARG A 45 13.03 -2.82 13.20
C ARG A 45 14.33 -3.16 13.91
N PHE A 46 14.25 -3.87 15.06
CA PHE A 46 15.45 -4.26 15.82
C PHE A 46 16.24 -5.34 15.13
N VAL A 47 15.58 -6.29 14.42
CA VAL A 47 16.27 -7.27 13.58
C VAL A 47 17.11 -6.56 12.52
N LYS A 48 16.52 -5.61 11.78
CA LYS A 48 17.26 -4.84 10.78
C LYS A 48 18.44 -4.08 11.38
N GLN A 49 18.18 -3.30 12.43
CA GLN A 49 19.21 -2.47 13.07
C GLN A 49 20.38 -3.29 13.63
N ALA A 50 20.08 -4.43 14.24
CA ALA A 50 21.09 -5.31 14.80
C ALA A 50 21.94 -6.00 13.72
N ILE A 51 21.32 -6.40 12.61
CA ILE A 51 22.04 -6.97 11.46
C ILE A 51 22.95 -5.91 10.83
N ASP A 52 22.43 -4.70 10.59
CA ASP A 52 23.20 -3.59 10.01
C ASP A 52 24.43 -3.27 10.92
N TYR A 53 24.22 -3.22 12.23
CA TYR A 53 25.28 -2.98 13.20
C TYR A 53 26.35 -4.09 13.17
N GLU A 54 25.96 -5.36 13.17
CA GLU A 54 26.92 -6.47 13.15
C GLU A 54 27.69 -6.57 11.83
N ILE A 55 27.09 -6.22 10.71
CA ILE A 55 27.79 -6.15 9.42
C ILE A 55 28.92 -5.12 9.49
N GLU A 56 28.65 -3.93 10.02
CA GLU A 56 29.67 -2.88 10.14
C GLU A 56 30.74 -3.27 11.18
N ARG A 57 30.35 -3.82 12.33
CA ARG A 57 31.30 -4.32 13.32
C ARG A 57 32.24 -5.38 12.73
N HIS A 58 31.69 -6.38 12.04
CA HIS A 58 32.50 -7.42 11.38
C HIS A 58 33.46 -6.83 10.37
N ARG A 59 32.99 -5.84 9.61
CA ARG A 59 33.81 -5.13 8.61
C ARG A 59 34.98 -4.37 9.27
N GLU A 60 34.70 -3.62 10.32
CA GLU A 60 35.71 -2.88 11.08
C GLU A 60 36.76 -3.83 11.69
N GLU A 61 36.31 -4.89 12.35
CA GLU A 61 37.23 -5.89 12.95
C GLU A 61 38.18 -6.50 11.92
N ILE A 62 37.64 -6.89 10.73
CA ILE A 62 38.45 -7.44 9.64
C ILE A 62 39.41 -6.38 9.07
N LEU A 63 38.99 -5.15 8.88
CA LEU A 63 39.84 -4.08 8.36
C LEU A 63 40.94 -3.69 9.33
N ASP A 64 40.67 -3.78 10.64
CA ASP A 64 41.67 -3.56 11.69
C ASP A 64 42.62 -4.78 11.90
N GLY A 65 42.42 -5.86 11.14
CA GLY A 65 43.22 -7.08 11.23
C GLY A 65 42.91 -7.92 12.46
N ARG A 66 41.77 -7.68 13.13
CA ARG A 66 41.32 -8.50 14.25
C ARG A 66 40.61 -9.75 13.76
N GLU A 67 40.78 -10.84 14.46
CA GLU A 67 40.10 -12.10 14.14
C GLU A 67 38.67 -12.07 14.70
N LEU A 68 37.70 -12.39 13.85
CA LEU A 68 36.31 -12.55 14.29
C LEU A 68 36.14 -13.86 15.03
N VAL A 69 35.62 -13.78 16.24
CA VAL A 69 35.31 -14.95 17.07
C VAL A 69 33.83 -15.30 16.93
N GLN A 70 33.53 -16.59 16.84
CA GLN A 70 32.15 -17.06 16.87
C GLN A 70 31.58 -16.87 18.27
N GLU A 71 30.62 -15.97 18.39
CA GLU A 71 30.01 -15.59 19.67
C GLU A 71 28.51 -15.35 19.57
N THR A 72 27.85 -15.42 20.74
CA THR A 72 26.45 -14.93 20.89
C THR A 72 26.48 -13.56 21.50
N ARG A 73 25.76 -12.61 20.89
CA ARG A 73 25.65 -11.22 21.31
C ARG A 73 24.20 -10.85 21.62
N LEU A 74 24.01 -9.92 22.54
CA LEU A 74 22.69 -9.41 22.93
C LEU A 74 22.48 -8.02 22.32
N TRP A 75 21.35 -7.81 21.66
CA TRP A 75 20.97 -6.50 21.15
C TRP A 75 20.44 -5.58 22.27
N ASP A 76 21.04 -4.40 22.38
CA ASP A 76 20.55 -3.30 23.22
C ASP A 76 19.80 -2.29 22.34
N SER A 77 18.49 -2.21 22.53
CA SER A 77 17.62 -1.33 21.74
C SER A 77 17.78 0.16 22.08
N GLU A 78 18.27 0.50 23.27
CA GLU A 78 18.46 1.88 23.71
C GLU A 78 19.77 2.43 23.15
N ARG A 79 20.85 1.65 23.29
CA ARG A 79 22.19 2.06 22.84
C ARG A 79 22.41 1.77 21.35
N LYS A 80 21.54 0.96 20.73
CA LYS A 80 21.60 0.51 19.33
C LYS A 80 22.94 -0.19 18.97
N LEU A 81 23.39 -1.07 19.85
CA LEU A 81 24.59 -1.86 19.67
C LEU A 81 24.42 -3.26 20.26
N THR A 82 25.37 -4.15 20.00
CA THR A 82 25.39 -5.50 20.56
C THR A 82 26.47 -5.63 21.61
N PHE A 83 26.21 -6.43 22.66
CA PHE A 83 27.20 -6.84 23.66
C PHE A 83 27.51 -8.31 23.53
N SER A 84 28.78 -8.69 23.69
CA SER A 84 29.15 -10.10 23.78
C SER A 84 28.49 -10.73 25.01
N MET A 85 27.82 -11.85 24.80
CA MET A 85 27.42 -12.74 25.87
C MET A 85 28.60 -13.73 26.09
N ARG A 86 28.64 -14.32 27.27
CA ARG A 86 29.68 -15.34 27.63
C ARG A 86 29.86 -16.30 26.45
N SER A 87 31.09 -16.39 25.92
CA SER A 87 31.44 -17.31 24.86
C SER A 87 31.12 -18.73 25.31
N LYS A 88 30.27 -19.42 24.57
CA LYS A 88 30.20 -20.88 24.68
C LYS A 88 31.31 -21.43 23.78
N GLU A 89 32.49 -21.47 24.28
CA GLU A 89 33.51 -22.33 23.71
C GLU A 89 32.96 -23.76 23.78
N GLU A 90 32.89 -24.44 22.64
CA GLU A 90 32.42 -25.83 22.49
C GLU A 90 30.91 -26.09 22.76
N ALA A 91 30.04 -25.42 22.07
CA ALA A 91 28.70 -25.96 21.88
C ALA A 91 28.69 -26.79 20.59
N GLU A 92 28.91 -28.10 20.71
CA GLU A 92 28.56 -29.03 19.64
C GLU A 92 27.12 -28.78 19.21
N GLU A 93 26.91 -28.65 17.88
CA GLU A 93 25.58 -28.31 17.35
C GLU A 93 24.68 -29.55 17.41
N TYR A 94 24.05 -29.80 18.56
CA TYR A 94 23.06 -30.86 18.77
C TYR A 94 21.88 -30.82 17.79
N ARG A 95 21.72 -29.76 17.02
CA ARG A 95 20.54 -29.53 16.18
C ARG A 95 20.51 -30.30 14.86
N TYR A 96 21.57 -30.99 14.54
CA TYR A 96 21.71 -31.76 13.30
C TYR A 96 21.71 -33.26 13.47
N PHE A 97 21.58 -33.75 14.71
CA PHE A 97 21.35 -35.17 14.93
C PHE A 97 19.90 -35.52 14.60
N PRO A 98 19.65 -36.56 13.81
CA PRO A 98 18.33 -37.16 13.73
C PRO A 98 17.84 -37.52 15.12
N ASP A 99 16.62 -37.10 15.47
CA ASP A 99 16.01 -37.53 16.72
C ASP A 99 15.74 -39.05 16.64
N PRO A 100 16.29 -39.87 17.53
CA PRO A 100 16.15 -41.34 17.44
C PRO A 100 14.67 -41.78 17.63
N ASP A 101 13.85 -40.94 18.23
CA ASP A 101 12.42 -41.24 18.47
C ASP A 101 11.52 -40.83 17.27
N LEU A 102 12.06 -40.15 16.28
CA LEU A 102 11.34 -39.74 15.09
C LEU A 102 11.70 -40.61 13.87
N PRO A 103 10.71 -41.27 13.24
CA PRO A 103 10.95 -42.02 12.02
C PRO A 103 11.31 -41.07 10.86
N VAL A 104 12.01 -41.60 9.86
CA VAL A 104 12.27 -40.88 8.62
C VAL A 104 10.94 -40.61 7.93
N VAL A 105 10.69 -39.32 7.59
CA VAL A 105 9.53 -38.93 6.80
C VAL A 105 9.96 -38.83 5.34
N GLU A 106 9.52 -39.78 4.55
CA GLU A 106 9.68 -39.76 3.10
C GLU A 106 8.48 -39.03 2.47
N LEU A 107 8.76 -37.95 1.74
CA LEU A 107 7.74 -37.22 1.03
C LEU A 107 7.72 -37.67 -0.43
N ASP A 108 6.56 -38.08 -0.89
CA ASP A 108 6.33 -38.39 -2.30
C ASP A 108 6.48 -37.13 -3.16
N THR A 109 7.28 -37.25 -4.21
CA THR A 109 7.52 -36.13 -5.13
C THR A 109 6.22 -35.64 -5.76
N SER A 110 5.29 -36.55 -6.10
CA SER A 110 4.00 -36.21 -6.67
C SER A 110 3.14 -35.40 -5.70
N TRP A 111 3.21 -35.68 -4.40
CA TRP A 111 2.52 -34.90 -3.36
C TRP A 111 3.13 -33.51 -3.21
N VAL A 112 4.46 -33.40 -3.25
CA VAL A 112 5.16 -32.09 -3.19
C VAL A 112 4.83 -31.26 -4.42
N ASP A 113 4.77 -31.86 -5.61
CA ASP A 113 4.42 -31.16 -6.85
C ASP A 113 2.96 -30.73 -6.86
N GLY A 114 2.05 -31.60 -6.37
CA GLY A 114 0.65 -31.20 -6.18
C GLY A 114 0.46 -30.03 -5.22
N LEU A 115 1.21 -29.98 -4.12
CA LEU A 115 1.21 -28.82 -3.23
C LEU A 115 1.76 -27.56 -3.93
N ARG A 116 2.83 -27.72 -4.72
CA ARG A 116 3.42 -26.59 -5.47
C ARG A 116 2.45 -26.03 -6.50
N GLU A 117 1.68 -26.87 -7.17
CA GLU A 117 0.63 -26.45 -8.11
C GLU A 117 -0.56 -25.78 -7.40
N SER A 118 -0.86 -26.19 -6.16
CA SER A 118 -1.95 -25.60 -5.37
C SER A 118 -1.58 -24.32 -4.64
N LEU A 119 -0.31 -23.91 -4.66
CA LEU A 119 0.11 -22.67 -4.02
C LEU A 119 -0.53 -21.47 -4.71
N PRO A 120 -1.12 -20.54 -3.92
CA PRO A 120 -1.56 -19.27 -4.47
C PRO A 120 -0.37 -18.47 -4.99
N GLU A 121 -0.65 -17.49 -5.84
CA GLU A 121 0.40 -16.57 -6.32
C GLU A 121 1.13 -15.91 -5.13
N LEU A 122 2.45 -16.07 -5.11
CA LEU A 122 3.27 -15.52 -4.04
C LEU A 122 3.36 -13.97 -4.12
N PRO A 123 3.59 -13.27 -2.99
CA PRO A 123 3.64 -11.81 -2.97
C PRO A 123 4.64 -11.21 -3.96
N ASP A 124 5.81 -11.80 -4.16
CA ASP A 124 6.82 -11.31 -5.09
C ASP A 124 6.36 -11.44 -6.56
N ALA A 125 5.73 -12.56 -6.91
CA ALA A 125 5.15 -12.76 -8.24
C ALA A 125 3.98 -11.79 -8.48
N ARG A 126 3.12 -11.61 -7.48
CA ARG A 126 1.99 -10.69 -7.50
C ARG A 126 2.47 -9.22 -7.67
N LYS A 127 3.49 -8.80 -6.90
CA LYS A 127 4.14 -7.49 -7.04
C LYS A 127 4.64 -7.26 -8.47
N LEU A 128 5.34 -8.25 -9.04
CA LEU A 128 5.85 -8.17 -10.41
C LEU A 128 4.72 -8.03 -11.43
N ARG A 129 3.66 -8.83 -11.29
CA ARG A 129 2.48 -8.76 -12.15
C ARG A 129 1.76 -7.42 -12.06
N TYR A 130 1.60 -6.86 -10.87
CA TYR A 130 0.97 -5.56 -10.67
C TYR A 130 1.74 -4.44 -11.37
N ARG A 131 3.07 -4.49 -11.29
CA ARG A 131 3.92 -3.52 -11.98
C ARG A 131 3.90 -3.69 -13.48
N GLU A 132 4.11 -4.91 -13.99
CA GLU A 132 4.35 -5.16 -15.42
C GLU A 132 3.06 -5.24 -16.24
N LYS A 133 2.00 -5.84 -15.68
CA LYS A 133 0.74 -6.03 -16.40
C LYS A 133 -0.31 -4.98 -16.09
N LEU A 134 -0.33 -4.44 -14.86
CA LEU A 134 -1.34 -3.47 -14.44
C LEU A 134 -0.80 -2.03 -14.40
N GLY A 135 0.50 -1.82 -14.64
CA GLY A 135 1.10 -0.50 -14.73
C GLY A 135 1.13 0.28 -13.40
N LEU A 136 1.10 -0.42 -12.26
CA LEU A 136 1.25 0.21 -10.96
C LEU A 136 2.71 0.65 -10.73
N SER A 137 2.91 1.66 -9.89
CA SER A 137 4.25 2.04 -9.43
C SER A 137 4.88 0.90 -8.62
N GLU A 138 6.21 0.88 -8.52
CA GLU A 138 6.90 -0.12 -7.70
C GLU A 138 6.46 -0.06 -6.24
N TYR A 139 6.31 1.15 -5.71
CA TYR A 139 5.84 1.39 -4.35
C TYR A 139 4.41 0.88 -4.13
N ASP A 140 3.48 1.23 -5.02
CA ASP A 140 2.07 0.82 -4.90
C ASP A 140 1.93 -0.70 -5.00
N ALA A 141 2.63 -1.32 -5.95
CA ALA A 141 2.64 -2.77 -6.13
C ALA A 141 3.22 -3.49 -4.90
N GLU A 142 4.27 -2.94 -4.28
CA GLU A 142 4.86 -3.49 -3.06
C GLU A 142 3.89 -3.39 -1.89
N VAL A 143 3.37 -2.19 -1.59
CA VAL A 143 2.46 -1.97 -0.46
C VAL A 143 1.21 -2.84 -0.58
N LEU A 144 0.62 -2.91 -1.78
CA LEU A 144 -0.58 -3.69 -2.03
C LEU A 144 -0.32 -5.20 -1.87
N SER A 145 0.82 -5.71 -2.34
CA SER A 145 1.18 -7.13 -2.26
C SER A 145 1.61 -7.60 -0.86
N MET A 146 1.98 -6.68 0.04
CA MET A 146 2.35 -7.02 1.43
C MET A 146 1.18 -7.52 2.27
N SER A 147 -0.04 -7.15 1.94
CA SER A 147 -1.26 -7.57 2.63
C SER A 147 -2.09 -8.49 1.73
N GLY A 148 -2.27 -9.74 2.15
CA GLY A 148 -3.15 -10.69 1.43
C GLY A 148 -4.57 -10.15 1.31
N GLU A 149 -5.13 -9.58 2.40
CA GLU A 149 -6.48 -9.00 2.40
C GLU A 149 -6.62 -7.86 1.39
N ALA A 150 -5.63 -6.95 1.32
CA ALA A 150 -5.65 -5.84 0.37
C ALA A 150 -5.47 -6.31 -1.07
N SER A 151 -4.58 -7.29 -1.30
CA SER A 151 -4.38 -7.90 -2.61
C SER A 151 -5.66 -8.57 -3.12
N ASP A 152 -6.28 -9.41 -2.29
CA ASP A 152 -7.47 -10.15 -2.67
C ASP A 152 -8.66 -9.21 -2.92
N TYR A 153 -8.81 -8.18 -2.09
CA TYR A 153 -9.82 -7.14 -2.32
C TYR A 153 -9.56 -6.38 -3.64
N PHE A 154 -8.32 -6.05 -3.91
CA PHE A 154 -7.93 -5.37 -5.16
C PHE A 154 -8.24 -6.22 -6.38
N GLU A 155 -7.90 -7.51 -6.37
CA GLU A 155 -8.23 -8.44 -7.46
C GLU A 155 -9.74 -8.51 -7.70
N GLU A 156 -10.55 -8.61 -6.65
CA GLU A 156 -12.01 -8.61 -6.75
C GLU A 156 -12.56 -7.31 -7.36
N VAL A 157 -11.93 -6.15 -7.08
CA VAL A 157 -12.28 -4.89 -7.74
C VAL A 157 -11.96 -4.92 -9.23
N LEU A 158 -10.82 -5.52 -9.61
CA LEU A 158 -10.46 -5.69 -11.03
C LEU A 158 -11.40 -6.65 -11.76
N GLU A 159 -11.75 -7.77 -11.12
CA GLU A 159 -12.74 -8.72 -11.65
C GLU A 159 -14.11 -8.07 -11.88
N ALA A 160 -14.48 -7.12 -11.03
CA ALA A 160 -15.69 -6.32 -11.18
C ALA A 160 -15.56 -5.19 -12.22
N GLY A 161 -14.42 -5.09 -12.94
CA GLY A 161 -14.19 -4.12 -13.99
C GLY A 161 -13.57 -2.79 -13.54
N GLY A 162 -13.06 -2.71 -12.31
CA GLY A 162 -12.40 -1.52 -11.81
C GLY A 162 -11.05 -1.24 -12.50
N ASP A 163 -10.74 0.02 -12.76
CA ASP A 163 -9.43 0.44 -13.28
C ASP A 163 -8.32 0.19 -12.26
N PRO A 164 -7.22 -0.49 -12.61
CA PRO A 164 -6.19 -0.89 -11.67
C PRO A 164 -5.58 0.28 -10.89
N LYS A 165 -5.26 1.37 -11.58
CA LYS A 165 -4.60 2.52 -10.97
C LYS A 165 -5.52 3.27 -10.02
N GLN A 166 -6.77 3.42 -10.43
CA GLN A 166 -7.81 4.06 -9.61
C GLN A 166 -8.12 3.19 -8.38
N ALA A 167 -8.32 1.88 -8.57
CA ALA A 167 -8.58 0.94 -7.48
C ALA A 167 -7.46 0.98 -6.43
N CYS A 168 -6.20 0.91 -6.88
CA CYS A 168 -5.05 1.02 -6.00
C CYS A 168 -5.05 2.34 -5.21
N ASN A 169 -5.28 3.48 -5.89
CA ASN A 169 -5.34 4.79 -5.24
C ASN A 169 -6.44 4.88 -4.16
N TRP A 170 -7.62 4.32 -4.43
CA TRP A 170 -8.72 4.30 -3.46
C TRP A 170 -8.39 3.42 -2.25
N ILE A 171 -7.86 2.22 -2.48
CA ILE A 171 -7.52 1.28 -1.41
C ILE A 171 -6.40 1.83 -0.53
N LEU A 172 -5.28 2.25 -1.12
CA LEU A 172 -4.11 2.75 -0.39
C LEU A 172 -4.31 4.17 0.18
N GLY A 173 -5.26 4.93 -0.35
CA GLY A 173 -5.56 6.30 0.06
C GLY A 173 -6.76 6.40 1.00
N ASP A 174 -7.93 6.68 0.44
CA ASP A 174 -9.12 7.03 1.22
C ASP A 174 -9.64 5.86 2.08
N MET A 175 -9.57 4.61 1.58
CA MET A 175 -9.99 3.45 2.37
C MET A 175 -9.01 3.16 3.51
N THR A 176 -7.70 3.23 3.28
CA THR A 176 -6.69 3.09 4.34
C THR A 176 -6.88 4.16 5.42
N ARG A 177 -7.20 5.40 5.04
CA ARG A 177 -7.53 6.45 6.00
C ARG A 177 -8.73 6.05 6.86
N MET A 178 -9.83 5.57 6.23
CA MET A 178 -11.02 5.11 6.98
C MET A 178 -10.73 3.93 7.90
N MET A 179 -9.88 2.99 7.47
CA MET A 179 -9.41 1.88 8.31
C MET A 179 -8.74 2.39 9.57
N ASN A 180 -7.81 3.33 9.41
CA ASN A 180 -7.06 3.91 10.54
C ASN A 180 -7.95 4.72 11.47
N GLU A 181 -8.90 5.52 10.93
CA GLU A 181 -9.82 6.32 11.73
C GLU A 181 -10.80 5.46 12.55
N LYS A 182 -11.17 4.27 12.05
CA LYS A 182 -12.17 3.39 12.68
C LYS A 182 -11.55 2.17 13.36
N ASP A 183 -10.24 1.99 13.26
CA ASP A 183 -9.52 0.79 13.75
C ASP A 183 -10.12 -0.52 13.19
N LEU A 184 -10.39 -0.53 11.87
CA LEU A 184 -10.98 -1.65 11.17
C LEU A 184 -10.06 -2.18 10.08
N SER A 185 -10.15 -3.49 9.76
CA SER A 185 -9.52 -4.03 8.55
C SER A 185 -10.35 -3.68 7.29
N LEU A 186 -9.74 -3.83 6.12
CA LEU A 186 -10.33 -3.44 4.84
C LEU A 186 -11.71 -4.08 4.61
N ARG A 187 -11.82 -5.38 4.84
CA ARG A 187 -13.09 -6.12 4.71
C ARG A 187 -14.14 -5.66 5.72
N LYS A 188 -13.71 -5.29 6.92
CA LYS A 188 -14.62 -4.81 7.98
C LYS A 188 -15.15 -3.39 7.73
N LEU A 189 -14.59 -2.65 6.77
CA LEU A 189 -15.20 -1.40 6.33
C LEU A 189 -16.60 -1.60 5.71
N GLY A 190 -16.93 -2.81 5.26
CA GLY A 190 -18.23 -3.12 4.69
C GLY A 190 -18.49 -2.53 3.30
N ILE A 191 -17.46 -2.09 2.60
CA ILE A 191 -17.54 -1.65 1.20
C ILE A 191 -17.24 -2.86 0.32
N LYS A 192 -18.21 -3.29 -0.49
CA LYS A 192 -18.04 -4.45 -1.38
C LYS A 192 -17.11 -4.06 -2.56
N PRO A 193 -16.21 -4.95 -3.04
CA PRO A 193 -15.31 -4.66 -4.16
C PRO A 193 -16.03 -4.18 -5.42
N GLY A 194 -17.18 -4.79 -5.75
CA GLY A 194 -18.02 -4.35 -6.87
C GLY A 194 -18.54 -2.93 -6.74
N MET A 195 -18.82 -2.46 -5.53
CA MET A 195 -19.23 -1.07 -5.30
C MET A 195 -18.08 -0.09 -5.54
N LEU A 196 -16.86 -0.48 -5.17
CA LEU A 196 -15.69 0.35 -5.48
C LEU A 196 -15.44 0.40 -6.98
N ALA A 197 -15.58 -0.70 -7.70
CA ALA A 197 -15.49 -0.75 -9.16
C ALA A 197 -16.54 0.14 -9.82
N GLU A 198 -17.80 0.06 -9.37
CA GLU A 198 -18.90 0.91 -9.86
C GLU A 198 -18.63 2.39 -9.58
N LEU A 199 -18.15 2.73 -8.38
CA LEU A 199 -17.77 4.11 -8.02
C LEU A 199 -16.68 4.66 -8.96
N ILE A 200 -15.67 3.87 -9.26
CA ILE A 200 -14.59 4.21 -10.19
C ILE A 200 -15.16 4.44 -11.61
N SER A 201 -16.04 3.56 -12.08
CA SER A 201 -16.68 3.68 -13.39
C SER A 201 -17.47 5.00 -13.51
N LEU A 202 -18.28 5.32 -12.50
CA LEU A 202 -19.08 6.57 -12.49
C LEU A 202 -18.20 7.83 -12.48
N ILE A 203 -17.00 7.77 -11.90
CA ILE A 203 -16.02 8.86 -11.97
C ILE A 203 -15.43 8.96 -13.39
N GLN A 204 -15.06 7.85 -14.00
CA GLN A 204 -14.48 7.81 -15.33
C GLN A 204 -15.49 8.28 -16.41
N GLU A 205 -16.75 7.90 -16.26
CA GLU A 205 -17.85 8.35 -17.10
C GLU A 205 -18.21 9.85 -16.92
N GLY A 206 -17.67 10.46 -15.86
CA GLY A 206 -17.99 11.86 -15.53
C GLY A 206 -19.36 12.05 -14.90
N THR A 207 -20.04 10.98 -14.48
CA THR A 207 -21.33 11.03 -13.79
C THR A 207 -21.21 11.70 -12.43
N ILE A 208 -20.10 11.44 -11.72
CA ILE A 208 -19.75 12.07 -10.44
C ILE A 208 -18.30 12.55 -10.45
N SER A 209 -17.99 13.56 -9.64
CA SER A 209 -16.60 13.98 -9.43
C SER A 209 -15.90 13.13 -8.36
N GLY A 210 -14.58 13.09 -8.40
CA GLY A 210 -13.79 12.43 -7.35
C GLY A 210 -14.08 12.98 -5.94
N LYS A 211 -14.42 14.27 -5.80
CA LYS A 211 -14.82 14.85 -4.52
C LYS A 211 -16.18 14.32 -4.04
N MET A 212 -17.14 14.19 -4.97
CA MET A 212 -18.45 13.60 -4.66
C MET A 212 -18.28 12.13 -4.25
N ALA A 213 -17.46 11.38 -4.96
CA ALA A 213 -17.15 10.00 -4.67
C ALA A 213 -16.53 9.83 -3.26
N LYS A 214 -15.58 10.69 -2.87
CA LYS A 214 -15.00 10.69 -1.51
C LYS A 214 -16.05 10.95 -0.42
N ASN A 215 -16.99 11.85 -0.66
CA ASN A 215 -18.07 12.14 0.26
C ASN A 215 -19.08 10.98 0.34
N LEU A 216 -19.23 10.21 -0.74
CA LEU A 216 -20.15 9.08 -0.82
C LEU A 216 -19.56 7.80 -0.16
N LEU A 217 -18.24 7.69 -0.09
CA LEU A 217 -17.56 6.49 0.41
C LEU A 217 -18.05 5.99 1.79
N PRO A 218 -18.33 6.87 2.78
CA PRO A 218 -18.89 6.42 4.07
C PRO A 218 -20.29 5.82 3.95
N ASP A 219 -21.08 6.26 2.98
CA ASP A 219 -22.46 5.77 2.78
C ASP A 219 -22.51 4.39 2.10
N LEU A 220 -21.39 3.98 1.47
CA LEU A 220 -21.26 2.65 0.88
C LEU A 220 -21.02 1.56 1.92
N GLN A 221 -20.69 1.93 3.15
CA GLN A 221 -20.44 0.97 4.22
C GLN A 221 -21.71 0.20 4.58
N ASN A 222 -21.65 -1.13 4.43
CA ASN A 222 -22.77 -2.03 4.72
C ASN A 222 -24.07 -1.69 3.94
N SER A 223 -23.93 -0.96 2.82
CA SER A 223 -25.07 -0.65 1.95
C SER A 223 -25.44 -1.87 1.09
N ASP A 224 -26.74 -2.10 0.92
CA ASP A 224 -27.27 -3.05 -0.04
C ASP A 224 -27.70 -2.40 -1.37
N GLN A 225 -27.68 -1.06 -1.43
CA GLN A 225 -27.97 -0.29 -2.63
C GLN A 225 -26.73 -0.22 -3.53
N SER A 226 -26.94 -0.15 -4.85
CA SER A 226 -25.86 0.15 -5.80
C SER A 226 -25.36 1.58 -5.63
N VAL A 227 -24.13 1.84 -6.08
CA VAL A 227 -23.56 3.20 -6.03
C VAL A 227 -24.40 4.17 -6.86
N LYS A 228 -24.91 3.71 -8.00
CA LYS A 228 -25.76 4.49 -8.87
C LYS A 228 -27.07 4.92 -8.20
N GLU A 229 -27.74 4.00 -7.51
CA GLU A 229 -28.94 4.31 -6.73
C GLU A 229 -28.66 5.34 -5.63
N LEU A 230 -27.53 5.24 -4.93
CA LEU A 230 -27.12 6.22 -3.92
C LEU A 230 -26.81 7.59 -4.53
N VAL A 231 -26.19 7.63 -5.72
CA VAL A 231 -25.90 8.86 -6.47
C VAL A 231 -27.20 9.54 -6.87
N GLU A 232 -28.17 8.79 -7.40
CA GLU A 232 -29.48 9.30 -7.81
C GLU A 232 -30.29 9.79 -6.61
N ALA A 233 -30.37 8.99 -5.54
CA ALA A 233 -31.09 9.34 -4.30
C ALA A 233 -30.57 10.64 -3.65
N LYS A 234 -29.26 10.87 -3.72
CA LYS A 234 -28.61 12.08 -3.19
C LYS A 234 -28.56 13.24 -4.21
N GLY A 235 -29.03 13.03 -5.43
CA GLY A 235 -28.97 14.02 -6.49
C GLY A 235 -27.56 14.50 -6.84
N LEU A 236 -26.57 13.55 -6.80
CA LEU A 236 -25.15 13.84 -7.01
C LEU A 236 -24.71 13.75 -8.48
N VAL A 237 -25.65 13.57 -9.40
CA VAL A 237 -25.33 13.55 -10.85
C VAL A 237 -24.72 14.88 -11.26
N GLN A 238 -23.56 14.82 -11.91
CA GLN A 238 -22.91 16.03 -12.45
C GLN A 238 -23.76 16.64 -13.54
N VAL A 239 -23.85 17.96 -13.51
CA VAL A 239 -24.42 18.75 -14.64
C VAL A 239 -23.32 18.78 -15.71
N SER A 240 -23.48 17.95 -16.73
CA SER A 240 -22.56 17.85 -17.89
C SER A 240 -23.25 18.40 -19.16
N ASP A 241 -24.47 18.87 -19.05
CA ASP A 241 -25.17 19.51 -20.19
C ASP A 241 -24.45 20.83 -20.54
N GLU A 242 -23.74 20.78 -21.67
CA GLU A 242 -22.99 21.95 -22.17
C GLU A 242 -23.90 23.16 -22.38
N GLN A 243 -25.15 22.97 -22.79
CA GLN A 243 -26.08 24.07 -23.04
C GLN A 243 -26.52 24.74 -21.74
N GLU A 244 -26.77 23.96 -20.70
CA GLU A 244 -27.12 24.48 -19.39
C GLU A 244 -25.94 25.22 -18.76
N LEU A 245 -24.73 24.61 -18.82
CA LEU A 245 -23.50 25.24 -18.35
C LEU A 245 -23.18 26.53 -19.10
N LEU A 246 -23.38 26.57 -20.43
CA LEU A 246 -23.15 27.76 -21.23
C LEU A 246 -24.10 28.92 -20.83
N LYS A 247 -25.38 28.64 -20.56
CA LYS A 247 -26.31 29.66 -20.07
C LYS A 247 -25.87 30.25 -18.74
N MET A 248 -25.41 29.41 -17.82
CA MET A 248 -24.87 29.86 -16.51
C MET A 248 -23.58 30.68 -16.70
N ILE A 249 -22.70 30.25 -17.57
CA ILE A 249 -21.43 30.94 -17.88
C ILE A 249 -21.72 32.31 -18.51
N ASP A 250 -22.62 32.38 -19.47
CA ASP A 250 -23.02 33.64 -20.13
C ASP A 250 -23.62 34.64 -19.10
N GLY A 251 -24.41 34.15 -18.14
CA GLY A 251 -24.88 34.95 -17.01
C GLY A 251 -23.74 35.47 -16.12
N LEU A 252 -22.81 34.61 -15.75
CA LEU A 252 -21.63 34.99 -14.94
C LEU A 252 -20.74 36.03 -15.64
N ILE A 253 -20.57 35.90 -16.96
CA ILE A 253 -19.78 36.84 -17.78
C ILE A 253 -20.45 38.20 -17.80
N GLN A 254 -21.80 38.27 -17.90
CA GLN A 254 -22.56 39.52 -17.85
C GLN A 254 -22.52 40.17 -16.47
N GLU A 255 -22.64 39.41 -15.40
CA GLU A 255 -22.56 39.90 -14.02
C GLU A 255 -21.19 40.45 -13.64
N HIS A 256 -20.12 39.89 -14.23
CA HIS A 256 -18.75 40.18 -13.85
C HIS A 256 -17.91 40.79 -14.99
N ALA A 257 -18.47 41.79 -15.69
CA ALA A 257 -17.83 42.44 -16.84
C ALA A 257 -16.40 42.98 -16.57
N ALA A 258 -16.18 43.51 -15.37
CA ALA A 258 -14.85 44.01 -14.97
C ALA A 258 -13.79 42.92 -14.93
N GLN A 259 -14.12 41.71 -14.45
CA GLN A 259 -13.24 40.56 -14.42
C GLN A 259 -13.00 40.01 -15.83
N VAL A 260 -13.97 40.09 -16.72
CA VAL A 260 -13.79 39.73 -18.13
C VAL A 260 -12.75 40.65 -18.81
N GLU A 261 -12.83 41.96 -18.56
CA GLU A 261 -11.82 42.89 -19.07
C GLU A 261 -10.42 42.64 -18.49
N GLU A 262 -10.34 42.32 -17.21
CA GLU A 262 -9.05 41.90 -16.59
C GLU A 262 -8.47 40.66 -17.25
N TYR A 263 -9.31 39.65 -17.55
CA TYR A 263 -8.86 38.44 -18.25
C TYR A 263 -8.35 38.75 -19.66
N ARG A 264 -9.13 39.54 -20.42
CA ARG A 264 -8.75 40.00 -21.77
C ARG A 264 -7.53 40.91 -21.76
N GLY A 265 -7.28 41.63 -20.67
CA GLY A 265 -6.06 42.39 -20.40
C GLY A 265 -4.83 41.52 -20.02
N GLY A 266 -4.92 40.18 -20.08
CA GLY A 266 -3.81 39.26 -19.87
C GLY A 266 -3.73 38.63 -18.48
N LYS A 267 -4.63 38.92 -17.54
CA LYS A 267 -4.69 38.31 -16.20
C LYS A 267 -5.39 36.95 -16.24
N THR A 268 -4.71 35.93 -16.79
CA THR A 268 -5.28 34.56 -16.95
C THR A 268 -5.73 33.90 -15.64
N LYS A 269 -5.23 34.34 -14.48
CA LYS A 269 -5.65 33.84 -13.14
C LYS A 269 -7.14 34.10 -12.85
N VAL A 270 -7.77 35.07 -13.53
CA VAL A 270 -9.20 35.38 -13.40
C VAL A 270 -10.08 34.21 -13.88
N LEU A 271 -9.58 33.33 -14.75
CA LEU A 271 -10.28 32.10 -15.14
C LEU A 271 -10.73 31.29 -13.92
N GLY A 272 -9.85 31.15 -12.90
CA GLY A 272 -10.15 30.45 -11.65
C GLY A 272 -11.31 31.09 -10.85
N PHE A 273 -11.51 32.40 -10.95
CA PHE A 273 -12.65 33.08 -10.34
C PHE A 273 -13.96 32.62 -10.97
N PHE A 274 -14.08 32.63 -12.31
CA PHE A 274 -15.29 32.19 -13.01
C PHE A 274 -15.59 30.71 -12.76
N VAL A 275 -14.58 29.85 -12.75
CA VAL A 275 -14.72 28.42 -12.38
C VAL A 275 -15.29 28.32 -10.97
N GLY A 276 -14.74 29.08 -10.02
CA GLY A 276 -15.19 29.10 -8.62
C GLY A 276 -16.66 29.54 -8.49
N GLN A 277 -17.08 30.57 -9.22
CA GLN A 277 -18.48 31.05 -9.23
C GLN A 277 -19.41 30.00 -9.83
N LEU A 278 -19.07 29.42 -10.99
CA LEU A 278 -19.86 28.36 -11.60
C LEU A 278 -19.98 27.13 -10.66
N MET A 279 -18.90 26.73 -10.04
CA MET A 279 -18.93 25.64 -9.06
C MET A 279 -19.81 25.96 -7.86
N LYS A 280 -19.85 27.22 -7.42
CA LYS A 280 -20.73 27.65 -6.33
C LYS A 280 -22.21 27.63 -6.76
N GLN A 281 -22.54 28.14 -7.94
CA GLN A 281 -23.90 28.12 -8.48
C GLN A 281 -24.42 26.69 -8.69
N THR A 282 -23.57 25.81 -9.20
CA THR A 282 -23.94 24.41 -9.44
C THR A 282 -23.77 23.53 -8.18
N GLN A 283 -23.46 24.12 -7.01
CA GLN A 283 -23.21 23.38 -5.76
C GLN A 283 -22.14 22.29 -5.90
N GLY A 284 -21.15 22.52 -6.75
CA GLY A 284 -20.08 21.56 -7.03
C GLY A 284 -20.46 20.47 -8.02
N LYS A 285 -21.64 20.55 -8.67
CA LYS A 285 -22.14 19.53 -9.62
C LYS A 285 -21.61 19.73 -11.04
N ALA A 286 -21.10 20.91 -11.42
CA ALA A 286 -20.45 21.08 -12.72
C ALA A 286 -19.18 20.26 -12.85
N ASN A 287 -18.94 19.68 -14.04
CA ASN A 287 -17.67 19.03 -14.34
C ASN A 287 -16.57 20.09 -14.49
N PRO A 288 -15.53 20.12 -13.62
CA PRO A 288 -14.51 21.17 -13.65
C PRO A 288 -13.73 21.24 -14.98
N GLY A 289 -13.52 20.12 -15.65
CA GLY A 289 -12.82 20.04 -16.94
C GLY A 289 -13.65 20.68 -18.07
N VAL A 290 -14.95 20.34 -18.12
CA VAL A 290 -15.90 20.92 -19.08
C VAL A 290 -16.07 22.39 -18.78
N ALA A 291 -16.30 22.76 -17.51
CA ALA A 291 -16.43 24.14 -17.06
C ALA A 291 -15.23 24.99 -17.48
N ASN A 292 -14.00 24.56 -17.21
CA ASN A 292 -12.79 25.28 -17.61
C ASN A 292 -12.71 25.50 -19.13
N LYS A 293 -13.03 24.47 -19.92
CA LYS A 293 -13.00 24.55 -21.38
C LYS A 293 -14.04 25.53 -21.93
N LEU A 294 -15.27 25.46 -21.41
CA LEU A 294 -16.38 26.33 -21.85
C LEU A 294 -16.14 27.77 -21.42
N ILE A 295 -15.74 28.03 -20.17
CA ILE A 295 -15.44 29.38 -19.68
C ILE A 295 -14.31 29.99 -20.50
N LYS A 296 -13.24 29.25 -20.73
CA LYS A 296 -12.10 29.72 -21.53
C LYS A 296 -12.57 30.08 -22.95
N SER A 297 -13.33 29.23 -23.62
CA SER A 297 -13.85 29.47 -24.95
C SER A 297 -14.73 30.72 -25.00
N ARG A 298 -15.52 31.00 -23.95
CA ARG A 298 -16.38 32.19 -23.89
C ARG A 298 -15.65 33.48 -23.54
N LEU A 299 -14.56 33.40 -22.78
CA LEU A 299 -13.73 34.55 -22.43
C LEU A 299 -12.79 34.97 -23.57
N ASP A 300 -12.29 33.98 -24.34
CA ASP A 300 -11.39 34.20 -25.49
C ASP A 300 -12.12 34.71 -26.74
N GLY A 301 -13.40 34.45 -26.89
CA GLY A 301 -14.23 34.88 -28.03
C GLY A 301 -15.22 35.96 -27.72
#